data_d4c92f233ce50f9cc37fb526ab01f627
#
_entry.id   d4c92f233ce50f9cc37fb526ab01f627
#
_cell.length_a   1.000
_cell.length_b   1.000
_cell.length_c   1.000
_cell.angle_alpha   90.00
_cell.angle_beta   90.00
_cell.angle_gamma   90.00
#
_symmetry.space_group_name_H-M   'P 1'
#
loop_
_entity.id
_entity.type
_entity.pdbx_description
1 polymer ?
#
loop_
_entity_poly.entity_id
_entity_poly.type
_entity_poly.pdbx_seq_one_letter_code
_entity_poly.pdbx_strand_id
1 'polypeptide(L)'
;MSFKTLRSIIADIRDKLLNGVLSVDTLDTESSVIDEIDTASATSPQTVLTPTSGYKIDTRSVYLSTDSTQGEVTAAFAGGSLLAKLYCAVHRAVTLREIRKTGTTNETIQISWSGLSNNAKIFYAIRYKETK
;
A
#
# COMPACT_ATOMS: atom_id res chain seq x y z
N MET A 1 -14.70 -46.76 18.72
CA MET A 1 -15.15 -45.40 18.51
C MET A 1 -16.48 -45.41 17.76
N SER A 2 -17.46 -44.65 18.22
CA SER A 2 -18.72 -44.55 17.54
C SER A 2 -18.65 -43.59 16.34
N PHE A 3 -19.52 -43.77 15.38
CA PHE A 3 -19.65 -42.86 14.24
C PHE A 3 -19.86 -41.39 14.65
N LYS A 4 -20.62 -41.19 15.73
CA LYS A 4 -20.90 -39.86 16.25
C LYS A 4 -19.60 -39.15 16.74
N THR A 5 -18.75 -39.89 17.42
CA THR A 5 -17.47 -39.37 17.91
C THR A 5 -16.54 -39.00 16.75
N LEU A 6 -16.49 -39.83 15.70
CA LEU A 6 -15.68 -39.57 14.54
C LEU A 6 -16.16 -38.29 13.80
N ARG A 7 -17.47 -38.15 13.64
CA ARG A 7 -18.05 -36.92 13.03
C ARG A 7 -17.72 -35.68 13.84
N SER A 8 -17.78 -35.75 15.17
CA SER A 8 -17.45 -34.63 16.04
C SER A 8 -15.98 -34.23 15.88
N ILE A 9 -15.06 -35.21 15.82
CA ILE A 9 -13.64 -34.96 15.60
C ILE A 9 -13.39 -34.30 14.25
N ILE A 10 -14.01 -34.81 13.20
CA ILE A 10 -13.87 -34.25 11.84
C ILE A 10 -14.42 -32.81 11.79
N ALA A 11 -15.57 -32.54 12.40
CA ALA A 11 -16.16 -31.22 12.46
C ALA A 11 -15.23 -30.24 13.20
N ASP A 12 -14.65 -30.64 14.33
CA ASP A 12 -13.72 -29.81 15.10
C ASP A 12 -12.46 -29.48 14.29
N ILE A 13 -11.88 -30.46 13.61
CA ILE A 13 -10.71 -30.26 12.76
C ILE A 13 -11.03 -29.28 11.63
N ARG A 14 -12.17 -29.49 10.98
CA ARG A 14 -12.62 -28.61 9.89
C ARG A 14 -12.81 -27.18 10.38
N ASP A 15 -13.49 -26.97 11.49
CA ASP A 15 -13.75 -25.65 12.03
C ASP A 15 -12.47 -24.94 12.44
N LYS A 16 -11.55 -25.64 13.11
CA LYS A 16 -10.26 -25.08 13.48
C LYS A 16 -9.42 -24.73 12.27
N LEU A 17 -9.40 -25.58 11.26
CA LEU A 17 -8.67 -25.36 10.03
C LEU A 17 -9.26 -24.16 9.28
N LEU A 18 -10.57 -24.08 9.16
CA LEU A 18 -11.26 -22.99 8.48
C LEU A 18 -11.03 -21.65 9.18
N ASN A 19 -11.17 -21.62 10.50
CA ASN A 19 -10.91 -20.42 11.30
C ASN A 19 -9.43 -20.02 11.24
N GLY A 20 -8.52 -20.96 11.25
CA GLY A 20 -7.09 -20.70 11.09
C GLY A 20 -6.76 -20.09 9.73
N VAL A 21 -7.34 -20.64 8.67
CA VAL A 21 -7.17 -20.12 7.29
C VAL A 21 -7.76 -18.73 7.18
N LEU A 22 -8.96 -18.50 7.69
CA LEU A 22 -9.58 -17.17 7.69
C LEU A 22 -8.75 -16.15 8.49
N SER A 23 -8.22 -16.54 9.64
CA SER A 23 -7.34 -15.67 10.43
C SER A 23 -6.05 -15.33 9.69
N VAL A 24 -5.43 -16.29 9.05
CA VAL A 24 -4.23 -16.08 8.23
C VAL A 24 -4.55 -15.19 7.04
N ASP A 25 -5.64 -15.43 6.33
CA ASP A 25 -6.09 -14.59 5.22
C ASP A 25 -6.34 -13.15 5.68
N THR A 26 -6.97 -12.95 6.84
CA THR A 26 -7.22 -11.63 7.40
C THR A 26 -5.92 -10.92 7.74
N LEU A 27 -4.93 -11.61 8.34
CA LEU A 27 -3.62 -11.06 8.66
C LEU A 27 -2.77 -10.84 7.42
N ASP A 28 -2.96 -11.66 6.39
CA ASP A 28 -2.15 -11.68 5.18
C ASP A 28 -2.80 -10.95 4.01
N THR A 29 -4.02 -10.45 4.19
CA THR A 29 -4.75 -9.75 3.15
C THR A 29 -4.06 -8.44 2.79
N GLU A 30 -3.74 -8.30 1.51
CA GLU A 30 -3.26 -7.05 0.96
C GLU A 30 -4.42 -6.09 0.75
N SER A 31 -4.18 -4.84 1.06
CA SER A 31 -5.08 -3.73 0.76
C SER A 31 -4.48 -2.88 -0.35
N SER A 32 -5.31 -2.06 -0.97
CA SER A 32 -4.88 -1.15 -2.02
C SER A 32 -5.48 0.22 -1.79
N VAL A 33 -4.70 1.26 -2.06
CA VAL A 33 -5.19 2.61 -2.23
C VAL A 33 -4.88 3.05 -3.66
N ILE A 34 -5.91 3.54 -4.36
CA ILE A 34 -5.83 3.96 -5.75
C ILE A 34 -6.53 5.30 -5.84
N ASP A 35 -5.82 6.35 -6.24
CA ASP A 35 -6.39 7.68 -6.36
C ASP A 35 -5.55 8.57 -7.26
N GLU A 36 -6.00 9.80 -7.45
CA GLU A 36 -5.34 10.80 -8.25
C GLU A 36 -5.16 12.08 -7.43
N ILE A 37 -4.02 12.73 -7.60
CA ILE A 37 -3.73 14.02 -7.01
C ILE A 37 -3.81 15.08 -8.12
N ASP A 38 -4.66 16.08 -7.92
CA ASP A 38 -4.68 17.26 -8.75
C ASP A 38 -3.75 18.32 -8.14
N THR A 39 -2.58 18.52 -8.76
CA THR A 39 -1.57 19.44 -8.23
C THR A 39 -2.01 20.91 -8.29
N ALA A 40 -3.07 21.21 -9.03
CA ALA A 40 -3.65 22.57 -9.04
C ALA A 40 -4.27 22.96 -7.69
N SER A 41 -4.78 21.97 -6.95
CA SER A 41 -5.47 22.18 -5.67
C SER A 41 -4.77 21.56 -4.47
N ALA A 42 -3.81 20.66 -4.70
CA ALA A 42 -3.09 19.96 -3.63
C ALA A 42 -1.74 20.61 -3.33
N THR A 43 -1.27 20.43 -2.11
CA THR A 43 0.04 20.90 -1.64
C THR A 43 0.98 19.72 -1.43
N SER A 44 2.19 19.85 -1.95
CA SER A 44 3.25 18.85 -1.75
C SER A 44 3.98 19.07 -0.41
N PRO A 45 4.24 18.05 0.39
CA PRO A 45 3.82 16.65 0.24
C PRO A 45 2.37 16.42 0.63
N GLN A 46 1.75 15.42 0.02
CA GLN A 46 0.39 15.02 0.37
C GLN A 46 0.39 13.61 0.97
N THR A 47 -0.26 13.45 2.11
CA THR A 47 -0.46 12.13 2.71
C THR A 47 -1.49 11.35 1.90
N VAL A 48 -1.11 10.16 1.44
CA VAL A 48 -1.97 9.33 0.59
C VAL A 48 -2.40 8.04 1.28
N LEU A 49 -1.73 7.66 2.35
CA LEU A 49 -2.05 6.46 3.10
C LEU A 49 -1.71 6.66 4.57
N THR A 50 -2.69 6.44 5.42
CA THR A 50 -2.55 6.50 6.89
C THR A 50 -2.85 5.12 7.44
N PRO A 51 -1.96 4.50 8.24
CA PRO A 51 -2.24 3.21 8.81
C PRO A 51 -3.30 3.29 9.91
N THR A 52 -3.91 2.16 10.22
CA THR A 52 -4.72 2.02 11.42
C THR A 52 -3.86 2.33 12.65
N SER A 53 -4.43 3.02 13.63
CA SER A 53 -3.69 3.40 14.85
C SER A 53 -3.01 2.19 15.49
N GLY A 54 -1.71 2.31 15.74
CA GLY A 54 -0.88 1.25 16.31
C GLY A 54 -0.29 0.29 15.30
N TYR A 55 -0.56 0.48 13.99
CA TYR A 55 -0.07 -0.41 12.93
C TYR A 55 1.06 0.24 12.13
N LYS A 56 1.81 -0.62 11.46
CA LYS A 56 2.82 -0.24 10.46
C LYS A 56 2.31 -0.60 9.08
N ILE A 57 2.73 0.14 8.07
CA ILE A 57 2.45 -0.18 6.68
C ILE A 57 3.64 -0.97 6.12
N ASP A 58 3.38 -2.17 5.62
CA ASP A 58 4.34 -2.96 4.85
C ASP A 58 3.97 -2.82 3.37
N THR A 59 4.74 -2.02 2.65
CA THR A 59 4.47 -1.70 1.25
C THR A 59 4.86 -2.85 0.34
N ARG A 60 3.96 -3.25 -0.54
CA ARG A 60 4.17 -4.38 -1.47
C ARG A 60 4.43 -3.93 -2.89
N SER A 61 3.69 -2.95 -3.39
CA SER A 61 3.92 -2.37 -4.70
C SER A 61 3.48 -0.93 -4.75
N VAL A 62 4.14 -0.15 -5.61
CA VAL A 62 3.81 1.25 -5.86
C VAL A 62 3.78 1.48 -7.36
N TYR A 63 2.71 2.08 -7.83
CA TYR A 63 2.58 2.60 -9.17
C TYR A 63 2.40 4.12 -9.10
N LEU A 64 3.17 4.84 -9.90
CA LEU A 64 3.06 6.29 -10.07
C LEU A 64 2.99 6.60 -11.56
N SER A 65 2.10 7.50 -11.95
CA SER A 65 2.08 8.07 -13.28
C SER A 65 1.66 9.53 -13.23
N THR A 66 2.03 10.29 -14.25
CA THR A 66 1.68 11.70 -14.38
C THR A 66 1.56 12.08 -15.83
N ASP A 67 0.79 13.12 -16.11
CA ASP A 67 0.72 13.74 -17.42
C ASP A 67 1.78 14.84 -17.60
N SER A 68 2.60 15.11 -16.58
CA SER A 68 3.72 16.06 -16.69
C SER A 68 4.87 15.46 -17.49
N THR A 69 5.52 16.29 -18.30
CA THR A 69 6.74 15.92 -19.04
C THR A 69 8.01 16.46 -18.40
N GLN A 70 7.90 17.06 -17.23
CA GLN A 70 9.01 17.65 -16.48
C GLN A 70 8.84 17.44 -14.98
N GLY A 71 9.92 17.66 -14.24
CA GLY A 71 9.91 17.52 -12.79
C GLY A 71 10.01 16.10 -12.30
N GLU A 72 9.66 15.91 -11.04
CA GLU A 72 9.74 14.60 -10.39
C GLU A 72 8.61 14.38 -9.42
N VAL A 73 8.25 13.09 -9.22
CA VAL A 73 7.26 12.65 -8.24
C VAL A 73 7.91 11.59 -7.37
N THR A 74 7.73 11.69 -6.07
CA THR A 74 8.33 10.77 -5.09
C THR A 74 7.27 10.23 -4.16
N ALA A 75 7.26 8.92 -3.97
CA ALA A 75 6.49 8.26 -2.91
C ALA A 75 7.46 7.80 -1.82
N ALA A 76 7.18 8.16 -0.58
CA ALA A 76 8.04 7.84 0.55
C ALA A 76 7.22 7.76 1.84
N PHE A 77 7.76 7.10 2.85
CA PHE A 77 7.25 7.22 4.21
C PHE A 77 7.52 8.63 4.75
N ALA A 78 6.68 9.10 5.64
CA ALA A 78 6.80 10.45 6.23
C ALA A 78 8.17 10.69 6.88
N GLY A 79 8.81 9.65 7.40
CA GLY A 79 10.18 9.71 7.94
C GLY A 79 11.29 9.80 6.90
N GLY A 80 10.96 9.77 5.61
CA GLY A 80 11.90 9.95 4.51
C GLY A 80 12.37 8.68 3.80
N SER A 81 11.93 7.50 4.25
CA SER A 81 12.31 6.26 3.56
C SER A 81 11.64 6.17 2.19
N LEU A 82 12.44 6.16 1.14
CA LEU A 82 11.99 6.20 -0.24
C LEU A 82 11.31 4.90 -0.66
N LEU A 83 10.16 5.01 -1.32
CA LEU A 83 9.44 3.88 -1.93
C LEU A 83 9.59 3.86 -3.44
N ALA A 84 9.33 4.99 -4.09
CA ALA A 84 9.41 5.09 -5.54
C ALA A 84 9.70 6.53 -5.95
N LYS A 85 10.38 6.70 -7.08
CA LYS A 85 10.63 8.01 -7.65
C LYS A 85 10.45 7.96 -9.16
N LEU A 86 9.74 8.95 -9.68
CA LEU A 86 9.46 9.10 -11.09
C LEU A 86 10.08 10.39 -11.60
N TYR A 87 11.01 10.26 -12.56
CA TYR A 87 11.57 11.39 -13.28
C TYR A 87 10.74 11.61 -14.54
N CYS A 88 9.91 12.63 -14.55
CA CYS A 88 8.89 12.83 -15.56
C CYS A 88 9.43 13.18 -16.94
N ALA A 89 10.64 13.74 -17.02
CA ALA A 89 11.28 14.02 -18.29
C ALA A 89 11.69 12.75 -19.05
N VAL A 90 11.92 11.66 -18.33
CA VAL A 90 12.37 10.37 -18.89
C VAL A 90 11.20 9.40 -19.04
N HIS A 91 10.38 9.28 -17.99
CA HIS A 91 9.27 8.35 -17.92
C HIS A 91 8.01 9.04 -17.42
N ARG A 92 6.84 8.60 -17.87
CA ARG A 92 5.55 9.08 -17.37
C ARG A 92 4.93 8.16 -16.32
N ALA A 93 5.49 6.99 -16.16
CA ALA A 93 5.03 6.02 -15.18
C ALA A 93 6.18 5.18 -14.64
N VAL A 94 6.05 4.75 -13.41
CA VAL A 94 6.94 3.78 -12.77
C VAL A 94 6.09 2.78 -11.99
N THR A 95 6.46 1.50 -12.09
CA THR A 95 5.85 0.43 -11.28
C THR A 95 6.96 -0.30 -10.56
N LEU A 96 6.89 -0.35 -9.25
CA LEU A 96 7.77 -1.14 -8.41
C LEU A 96 6.95 -2.22 -7.71
N ARG A 97 7.37 -3.48 -7.89
CA ARG A 97 6.72 -4.65 -7.31
C ARG A 97 7.61 -5.27 -6.24
N GLU A 98 7.00 -5.94 -5.28
CA GLU A 98 7.70 -6.68 -4.22
C GLU A 98 8.71 -5.83 -3.44
N ILE A 99 8.33 -4.59 -3.17
CA ILE A 99 9.19 -3.63 -2.47
C ILE A 99 9.52 -4.09 -1.05
N ARG A 100 8.54 -4.62 -0.33
CA ARG A 100 8.66 -5.11 1.04
C ARG A 100 9.36 -4.14 1.98
N LYS A 101 8.96 -2.89 1.94
CA LYS A 101 9.41 -1.86 2.87
C LYS A 101 8.34 -1.60 3.91
N THR A 102 8.74 -1.67 5.17
CA THR A 102 7.86 -1.43 6.31
C THR A 102 8.24 -0.12 6.98
N GLY A 103 7.24 0.73 7.19
CA GLY A 103 7.41 1.96 7.97
C GLY A 103 7.43 1.69 9.47
N THR A 104 7.52 2.75 10.25
CA THR A 104 7.38 2.68 11.70
C THR A 104 5.90 2.73 12.09
N THR A 105 5.61 2.49 13.37
CA THR A 105 4.23 2.53 13.89
C THR A 105 3.59 3.88 13.62
N ASN A 106 2.39 3.87 13.06
CA ASN A 106 1.60 5.05 12.68
C ASN A 106 2.21 5.91 11.56
N GLU A 107 3.29 5.46 10.94
CA GLU A 107 3.93 6.25 9.88
C GLU A 107 3.10 6.22 8.60
N THR A 108 2.83 7.40 8.05
CA THR A 108 2.07 7.59 6.82
C THR A 108 2.96 7.46 5.58
N ILE A 109 2.33 7.21 4.43
CA ILE A 109 2.98 7.34 3.13
C ILE A 109 2.55 8.66 2.51
N GLN A 110 3.50 9.38 1.97
CA GLN A 110 3.31 10.67 1.32
C GLN A 110 3.80 10.63 -0.13
N ILE A 111 3.13 11.40 -0.97
CA ILE A 111 3.59 11.69 -2.32
C ILE A 111 3.98 13.16 -2.37
N SER A 112 5.19 13.42 -2.83
CA SER A 112 5.71 14.76 -3.05
C SER A 112 6.07 14.94 -4.51
N TRP A 113 6.08 16.17 -4.95
CA TRP A 113 6.43 16.52 -6.33
C TRP A 113 7.11 17.88 -6.38
N SER A 114 7.90 18.09 -7.42
CA SER A 114 8.54 19.36 -7.69
C SER A 114 8.76 19.52 -9.20
N GLY A 115 8.65 20.76 -9.68
CA GLY A 115 8.94 21.12 -11.06
C GLY A 115 7.98 20.54 -12.10
N LEU A 116 6.80 20.06 -11.71
CA LEU A 116 5.82 19.53 -12.65
C LEU A 116 5.24 20.62 -13.54
N SER A 117 4.70 20.22 -14.69
CA SER A 117 3.92 21.08 -15.56
C SER A 117 2.72 21.66 -14.79
N ASN A 118 2.29 22.87 -15.19
CA ASN A 118 1.16 23.50 -14.53
C ASN A 118 -0.09 22.62 -14.60
N ASN A 119 -0.80 22.50 -13.48
CA ASN A 119 -2.01 21.71 -13.34
C ASN A 119 -1.83 20.21 -13.68
N ALA A 120 -0.62 19.68 -13.55
CA ALA A 120 -0.37 18.26 -13.75
C ALA A 120 -1.15 17.42 -12.74
N LYS A 121 -1.49 16.20 -13.13
CA LYS A 121 -2.14 15.24 -12.27
C LYS A 121 -1.21 14.06 -12.02
N ILE A 122 -1.29 13.51 -10.82
CA ILE A 122 -0.51 12.35 -10.40
C ILE A 122 -1.49 11.23 -10.07
N PHE A 123 -1.39 10.12 -10.77
CA PHE A 123 -2.12 8.90 -10.45
C PHE A 123 -1.22 7.98 -9.65
N TYR A 124 -1.75 7.39 -8.60
CA TYR A 124 -1.01 6.43 -7.80
C TYR A 124 -1.85 5.23 -7.42
N ALA A 125 -1.18 4.11 -7.26
CA ALA A 125 -1.76 2.88 -6.73
C ALA A 125 -0.72 2.21 -5.82
N ILE A 126 -1.09 1.97 -4.57
CA ILE A 126 -0.21 1.37 -3.57
C ILE A 126 -0.88 0.11 -3.02
N ARG A 127 -0.17 -1.02 -3.10
CA ARG A 127 -0.58 -2.25 -2.43
C ARG A 127 0.25 -2.43 -1.18
N TYR A 128 -0.40 -2.78 -0.10
CA TYR A 128 0.24 -2.84 1.21
C TYR A 128 -0.45 -3.83 2.13
N LYS A 129 0.22 -4.16 3.21
CA LYS A 129 -0.35 -4.84 4.37
C LYS A 129 -0.12 -3.99 5.60
N GLU A 130 -1.03 -4.08 6.56
CA GLU A 130 -0.81 -3.48 7.87
C GLU A 130 -0.32 -4.56 8.83
N THR A 131 0.70 -4.24 9.61
CA THR A 131 1.30 -5.13 10.61
C THR A 131 1.43 -4.40 11.95
N LYS A 132 1.43 -5.14 13.04
CA LYS A 132 1.69 -4.58 14.38
C LYS A 132 3.17 -4.62 14.74
#